data_daec6e3c202fdef3017ae7af95281582
#
_entry.id   daec6e3c202fdef3017ae7af95281582
#
_cell.length_a   1.000
_cell.length_b   1.000
_cell.length_c   1.000
_cell.angle_alpha   90.00
_cell.angle_beta   90.00
_cell.angle_gamma   90.00
#
_symmetry.space_group_name_H-M   'P 1'
#
loop_
_entity.id
_entity.type
_entity.pdbx_description
1 polymer ?
#
loop_
_entity_poly.entity_id
_entity_poly.type
_entity_poly.pdbx_seq_one_letter_code
_entity_poly.pdbx_strand_id
1 'polypeptide(L)'
;MIDYMNVYPRGEHASNLGCVIAKNIADHYQLPSFIVDPVAVDEMEDIARFTGMPEIRRMSLFHALNQKAVALKASKDLKKDYHELNLIIAHLGGGISVGAHQKGRVIDVNNALDGDGPMSPERSGSVPIGPLYKMVFSGQYTLAEIKRKNYGQGGLVAYLGTNDGAEIKKRIDSGDQEAKFIYEVMCYQIAKEIGSCSTVLKGKVDAIII
;
A
#
# COMPACT_ATOMS: atom_id res chain seq x y z
N MET A 1 15.18 -19.28 -0.25
CA MET A 1 15.24 -18.24 0.80
C MET A 1 16.51 -17.38 0.70
N ILE A 2 17.66 -17.96 0.37
CA ILE A 2 18.93 -17.20 0.13
C ILE A 2 18.84 -16.35 -1.14
N ASP A 3 18.07 -16.76 -2.14
CA ASP A 3 17.84 -15.98 -3.37
C ASP A 3 17.13 -14.64 -3.13
N TYR A 4 16.41 -14.48 -2.02
CA TYR A 4 15.73 -13.23 -1.70
C TYR A 4 16.70 -12.07 -1.40
N MET A 5 17.93 -12.37 -0.97
CA MET A 5 18.98 -11.38 -0.74
C MET A 5 19.71 -10.99 -2.03
N ASN A 6 19.67 -11.85 -3.05
CA ASN A 6 20.33 -11.66 -4.34
C ASN A 6 19.38 -11.15 -5.44
N VAL A 7 18.08 -11.27 -5.24
CA VAL A 7 17.11 -10.61 -6.10
C VAL A 7 17.10 -9.13 -5.73
N TYR A 8 17.39 -8.26 -6.69
CA TYR A 8 17.29 -6.81 -6.60
C TYR A 8 16.17 -6.42 -5.65
N PRO A 9 16.44 -5.58 -4.63
CA PRO A 9 15.40 -5.17 -3.71
C PRO A 9 14.33 -4.45 -4.53
N ARG A 10 13.17 -5.09 -4.67
CA ARG A 10 11.99 -4.48 -5.32
C ARG A 10 11.54 -3.21 -4.58
N GLY A 11 12.09 -2.97 -3.41
CA GLY A 11 11.94 -1.78 -2.60
C GLY A 11 12.91 -1.80 -1.41
N GLU A 12 13.58 -0.69 -1.16
CA GLU A 12 14.39 -0.52 0.04
C GLU A 12 13.47 -0.28 1.24
N HIS A 13 13.32 -1.28 2.10
CA HIS A 13 12.51 -1.18 3.30
C HIS A 13 13.21 -1.84 4.49
N ALA A 14 13.10 -1.23 5.68
CA ALA A 14 13.74 -1.72 6.89
C ALA A 14 13.35 -3.18 7.24
N SER A 15 12.16 -3.63 6.86
CA SER A 15 11.71 -5.01 7.06
C SER A 15 12.57 -6.04 6.30
N ASN A 16 13.30 -5.64 5.27
CA ASN A 16 14.22 -6.53 4.54
C ASN A 16 15.37 -7.00 5.43
N LEU A 17 15.73 -6.25 6.47
CA LEU A 17 16.73 -6.65 7.48
C LEU A 17 16.24 -7.81 8.35
N GLY A 18 14.93 -8.03 8.43
CA GLY A 18 14.33 -9.09 9.26
C GLY A 18 14.84 -10.49 8.87
N CYS A 19 15.08 -10.75 7.59
CA CYS A 19 15.60 -12.05 7.14
C CYS A 19 17.04 -12.28 7.61
N VAL A 20 17.89 -11.26 7.62
CA VAL A 20 19.28 -11.35 8.11
C VAL A 20 19.29 -11.62 9.61
N ILE A 21 18.49 -10.87 10.37
CA ILE A 21 18.36 -11.02 11.82
C ILE A 21 17.82 -12.41 12.16
N ALA A 22 16.74 -12.84 11.52
CA ALA A 22 16.12 -14.13 11.75
C ALA A 22 17.09 -15.28 11.43
N LYS A 23 17.85 -15.18 10.32
CA LYS A 23 18.86 -16.19 9.96
C LYS A 23 19.97 -16.25 10.99
N ASN A 24 20.54 -15.14 11.42
CA ASN A 24 21.62 -15.12 12.40
C ASN A 24 21.21 -15.76 13.74
N ILE A 25 19.99 -15.46 14.21
CA ILE A 25 19.47 -16.06 15.45
C ILE A 25 19.24 -17.57 15.24
N ALA A 26 18.60 -17.94 14.15
CA ALA A 26 18.28 -19.33 13.85
C ALA A 26 19.51 -20.20 13.69
N ASP A 27 20.55 -19.71 13.02
CA ASP A 27 21.83 -20.43 12.85
C ASP A 27 22.50 -20.69 14.21
N HIS A 28 22.47 -19.70 15.13
CA HIS A 28 23.04 -19.85 16.47
C HIS A 28 22.34 -20.96 17.29
N TYR A 29 21.01 -21.06 17.16
CA TYR A 29 20.22 -22.04 17.90
C TYR A 29 19.89 -23.29 17.09
N GLN A 30 20.40 -23.44 15.88
CA GLN A 30 20.11 -24.54 14.94
C GLN A 30 18.60 -24.75 14.71
N LEU A 31 17.87 -23.65 14.56
CA LEU A 31 16.44 -23.65 14.31
C LEU A 31 16.12 -23.23 12.86
N PRO A 32 15.00 -23.70 12.27
CA PRO A 32 14.53 -23.14 11.01
C PRO A 32 14.03 -21.70 11.20
N SER A 33 14.25 -20.83 10.21
CA SER A 33 13.71 -19.47 10.19
C SER A 33 12.87 -19.22 8.96
N PHE A 34 11.81 -18.44 9.11
CA PHE A 34 10.85 -18.14 8.07
C PHE A 34 10.56 -16.65 8.05
N ILE A 35 10.34 -16.11 6.86
CA ILE A 35 9.75 -14.78 6.65
C ILE A 35 8.36 -15.00 6.08
N VAL A 36 7.36 -14.40 6.71
CA VAL A 36 5.96 -14.55 6.34
C VAL A 36 5.47 -13.27 5.66
N ASP A 37 4.94 -13.43 4.46
CA ASP A 37 4.30 -12.37 3.67
C ASP A 37 5.05 -11.02 3.70
N PRO A 38 6.32 -10.99 3.23
CA PRO A 38 7.07 -9.74 3.18
C PRO A 38 6.40 -8.73 2.24
N VAL A 39 6.75 -7.45 2.37
CA VAL A 39 6.17 -6.36 1.57
C VAL A 39 6.30 -6.55 0.05
N ALA A 40 7.24 -7.37 -0.38
CA ALA A 40 7.50 -7.71 -1.79
C ALA A 40 6.81 -8.99 -2.26
N VAL A 41 5.82 -9.51 -1.50
CA VAL A 41 4.92 -10.57 -2.01
C VAL A 41 4.33 -10.14 -3.34
N ASP A 42 4.43 -10.99 -4.33
CA ASP A 42 4.00 -10.69 -5.68
C ASP A 42 3.13 -11.80 -6.25
N GLU A 43 1.83 -11.60 -6.14
CA GLU A 43 0.80 -12.50 -6.64
C GLU A 43 -0.09 -11.82 -7.70
N MET A 44 0.29 -10.58 -8.11
CA MET A 44 -0.46 -9.82 -9.11
C MET A 44 -0.60 -10.61 -10.42
N GLU A 45 -1.76 -10.52 -11.03
CA GLU A 45 -1.95 -11.00 -12.38
C GLU A 45 -1.16 -10.16 -13.39
N ASP A 46 -0.72 -10.79 -14.48
CA ASP A 46 0.08 -10.08 -15.48
C ASP A 46 -0.66 -8.86 -16.06
N ILE A 47 -1.96 -8.97 -16.27
CA ILE A 47 -2.78 -7.88 -16.79
C ILE A 47 -2.76 -6.64 -15.85
N ALA A 48 -2.62 -6.84 -14.54
CA ALA A 48 -2.57 -5.76 -13.56
C ALA A 48 -1.25 -4.99 -13.57
N ARG A 49 -0.21 -5.53 -14.22
CA ARG A 49 1.15 -4.94 -14.23
C ARG A 49 1.37 -3.92 -15.35
N PHE A 50 0.54 -3.95 -16.39
CA PHE A 50 0.76 -3.11 -17.55
C PHE A 50 0.28 -1.68 -17.32
N THR A 51 1.10 -0.74 -17.81
CA THR A 51 0.74 0.67 -17.96
C THR A 51 0.68 1.04 -19.44
N GLY A 52 0.30 2.28 -19.74
CA GLY A 52 0.38 2.80 -21.10
C GLY A 52 1.81 3.08 -21.59
N MET A 53 2.83 2.86 -20.74
CA MET A 53 4.25 3.03 -21.08
C MET A 53 4.95 1.68 -20.88
N PRO A 54 5.47 1.03 -21.94
CA PRO A 54 6.11 -0.29 -21.86
C PRO A 54 7.31 -0.33 -20.90
N GLU A 55 7.98 0.80 -20.71
CA GLU A 55 9.14 0.97 -19.83
C GLU A 55 8.77 1.01 -18.35
N ILE A 56 7.49 1.24 -18.04
CA ILE A 56 7.00 1.38 -16.67
C ILE A 56 5.97 0.29 -16.38
N ARG A 57 6.28 -0.56 -15.43
CA ARG A 57 5.37 -1.61 -14.95
C ARG A 57 4.96 -1.35 -13.51
N ARG A 58 3.73 -1.67 -13.18
CA ARG A 58 3.27 -1.68 -11.77
C ARG A 58 3.95 -2.82 -11.01
N MET A 59 4.29 -2.55 -9.77
CA MET A 59 4.95 -3.50 -8.88
C MET A 59 4.10 -3.75 -7.64
N SER A 60 4.08 -4.99 -7.19
CA SER A 60 3.45 -5.38 -5.93
C SER A 60 4.35 -4.99 -4.76
N LEU A 61 4.04 -3.88 -4.11
CA LEU A 61 4.68 -3.43 -2.87
C LEU A 61 3.58 -2.94 -1.92
N PHE A 62 3.17 -3.78 -0.98
CA PHE A 62 2.02 -3.50 -0.14
C PHE A 62 2.14 -4.12 1.27
N HIS A 63 1.17 -3.90 2.12
CA HIS A 63 1.15 -4.41 3.49
C HIS A 63 0.69 -5.88 3.52
N ALA A 64 1.46 -6.76 2.86
CA ALA A 64 1.09 -8.14 2.58
C ALA A 64 0.76 -8.92 3.85
N LEU A 65 1.65 -8.88 4.86
CA LEU A 65 1.45 -9.59 6.12
C LEU A 65 0.12 -9.21 6.80
N ASN A 66 -0.17 -7.91 6.88
CA ASN A 66 -1.42 -7.45 7.50
C ASN A 66 -2.63 -7.85 6.66
N GLN A 67 -2.62 -7.60 5.36
CA GLN A 67 -3.76 -7.91 4.49
C GLN A 67 -4.07 -9.42 4.50
N LYS A 68 -3.06 -10.28 4.40
CA LYS A 68 -3.27 -11.74 4.43
C LYS A 68 -3.70 -12.24 5.79
N ALA A 69 -3.14 -11.70 6.88
CA ALA A 69 -3.58 -12.05 8.24
C ALA A 69 -5.04 -11.67 8.49
N VAL A 70 -5.45 -10.48 8.05
CA VAL A 70 -6.84 -10.01 8.17
C VAL A 70 -7.77 -10.83 7.26
N ALA A 71 -7.33 -11.22 6.05
CA ALA A 71 -8.07 -12.13 5.18
C ALA A 71 -8.35 -13.48 5.85
N LEU A 72 -7.34 -14.07 6.47
CA LEU A 72 -7.46 -15.33 7.22
C LEU A 72 -8.38 -15.19 8.44
N LYS A 73 -8.37 -14.05 9.11
CA LYS A 73 -9.31 -13.77 10.21
C LYS A 73 -10.75 -13.67 9.68
N ALA A 74 -10.97 -12.89 8.65
CA ALA A 74 -12.28 -12.71 8.01
C ALA A 74 -12.84 -14.05 7.49
N SER A 75 -12.00 -14.93 6.93
CA SER A 75 -12.43 -16.25 6.46
C SER A 75 -13.02 -17.10 7.60
N LYS A 76 -12.41 -17.03 8.80
CA LYS A 76 -12.93 -17.71 10.00
C LYS A 76 -14.28 -17.14 10.44
N ASP A 77 -14.41 -15.81 10.44
CA ASP A 77 -15.65 -15.13 10.83
C ASP A 77 -16.79 -15.43 9.83
N LEU A 78 -16.45 -15.50 8.53
CA LEU A 78 -17.38 -15.88 7.45
C LEU A 78 -17.63 -17.39 7.36
N LYS A 79 -16.89 -18.23 8.12
CA LYS A 79 -16.94 -19.70 8.09
C LYS A 79 -16.75 -20.29 6.68
N LYS A 80 -15.81 -19.69 5.92
CA LYS A 80 -15.43 -20.13 4.57
C LYS A 80 -13.91 -20.18 4.48
N ASP A 81 -13.37 -21.02 3.59
CA ASP A 81 -11.94 -21.04 3.32
C ASP A 81 -11.53 -19.75 2.60
N TYR A 82 -10.37 -19.17 2.95
CA TYR A 82 -9.82 -18.00 2.28
C TYR A 82 -9.62 -18.24 0.77
N HIS A 83 -9.30 -19.49 0.39
CA HIS A 83 -9.15 -19.89 -1.00
C HIS A 83 -10.47 -20.02 -1.79
N GLU A 84 -11.60 -19.79 -1.14
CA GLU A 84 -12.92 -19.75 -1.79
C GLU A 84 -13.45 -18.32 -1.88
N LEU A 85 -12.86 -17.36 -1.16
CA LEU A 85 -13.34 -16.00 -1.00
C LEU A 85 -12.72 -15.01 -2.00
N ASN A 86 -13.51 -14.02 -2.38
CA ASN A 86 -13.08 -12.80 -3.02
C ASN A 86 -13.23 -11.64 -2.04
N LEU A 87 -12.13 -11.05 -1.61
CA LEU A 87 -12.12 -9.99 -0.60
C LEU A 87 -11.48 -8.72 -1.15
N ILE A 88 -11.94 -7.58 -0.68
CA ILE A 88 -11.22 -6.32 -0.84
C ILE A 88 -10.71 -5.92 0.54
N ILE A 89 -9.40 -5.71 0.66
CA ILE A 89 -8.80 -5.38 1.94
C ILE A 89 -8.07 -4.05 1.81
N ALA A 90 -8.48 -3.09 2.63
CA ALA A 90 -7.86 -1.78 2.72
C ALA A 90 -7.05 -1.69 4.02
N HIS A 91 -5.73 -1.73 3.91
CA HIS A 91 -4.84 -1.38 5.00
C HIS A 91 -4.70 0.14 5.06
N LEU A 92 -5.16 0.74 6.15
CA LEU A 92 -5.15 2.19 6.37
C LEU A 92 -4.15 2.55 7.46
N GLY A 93 -2.94 2.93 7.07
CA GLY A 93 -1.87 3.34 7.96
C GLY A 93 -1.17 4.60 7.44
N GLY A 94 0.07 4.87 7.85
CA GLY A 94 0.90 5.94 7.28
C GLY A 94 1.04 5.82 5.76
N GLY A 95 1.13 4.58 5.25
CA GLY A 95 0.84 4.23 3.86
C GLY A 95 -0.49 3.50 3.74
N ILE A 96 -1.13 3.59 2.59
CA ILE A 96 -2.40 2.92 2.31
C ILE A 96 -2.21 1.94 1.15
N SER A 97 -2.69 0.71 1.34
CA SER A 97 -2.80 -0.26 0.25
C SER A 97 -4.17 -0.91 0.24
N VAL A 98 -4.79 -0.95 -0.94
CA VAL A 98 -6.07 -1.61 -1.17
C VAL A 98 -5.84 -2.75 -2.14
N GLY A 99 -6.10 -3.98 -1.70
CA GLY A 99 -5.85 -5.19 -2.48
C GLY A 99 -7.13 -5.92 -2.86
N ALA A 100 -7.18 -6.41 -4.09
CA ALA A 100 -8.17 -7.33 -4.58
C ALA A 100 -7.68 -8.78 -4.34
N HIS A 101 -8.24 -9.43 -3.35
CA HIS A 101 -7.93 -10.81 -3.02
C HIS A 101 -8.91 -11.75 -3.73
N GLN A 102 -8.41 -12.66 -4.53
CA GLN A 102 -9.21 -13.68 -5.19
C GLN A 102 -8.68 -15.06 -4.84
N LYS A 103 -9.49 -15.85 -4.16
CA LYS A 103 -9.19 -17.26 -3.83
C LYS A 103 -7.80 -17.47 -3.24
N GLY A 104 -7.47 -16.68 -2.20
CA GLY A 104 -6.21 -16.81 -1.47
C GLY A 104 -5.02 -16.03 -2.07
N ARG A 105 -5.18 -15.35 -3.20
CA ARG A 105 -4.14 -14.57 -3.87
C ARG A 105 -4.51 -13.09 -3.97
N VAL A 106 -3.52 -12.23 -3.85
CA VAL A 106 -3.66 -10.78 -4.11
C VAL A 106 -3.39 -10.51 -5.59
N ILE A 107 -4.45 -10.49 -6.39
CA ILE A 107 -4.36 -10.42 -7.86
C ILE A 107 -4.16 -9.01 -8.41
N ASP A 108 -4.48 -7.99 -7.63
CA ASP A 108 -4.20 -6.58 -7.92
C ASP A 108 -4.10 -5.81 -6.62
N VAL A 109 -3.18 -4.86 -6.55
CA VAL A 109 -2.98 -3.98 -5.40
C VAL A 109 -2.20 -2.74 -5.84
N ASN A 110 -2.46 -1.58 -5.24
CA ASN A 110 -1.64 -0.39 -5.45
C ASN A 110 -0.29 -0.50 -4.76
N ASN A 111 0.73 0.11 -5.36
CA ASN A 111 2.04 0.25 -4.73
C ASN A 111 1.97 1.30 -3.60
N ALA A 112 1.94 0.82 -2.36
CA ALA A 112 1.81 1.69 -1.19
C ALA A 112 3.07 2.51 -0.86
N LEU A 113 4.20 2.26 -1.53
CA LEU A 113 5.47 2.95 -1.28
C LEU A 113 5.75 4.08 -2.26
N ASP A 114 5.34 3.97 -3.52
CA ASP A 114 5.89 4.79 -4.60
C ASP A 114 4.84 5.54 -5.43
N GLY A 115 3.84 6.12 -4.76
CA GLY A 115 2.93 7.08 -5.41
C GLY A 115 1.86 6.45 -6.31
N ASP A 116 1.36 5.27 -5.96
CA ASP A 116 0.24 4.61 -6.60
C ASP A 116 -0.95 4.51 -5.62
N GLY A 117 -2.18 4.53 -6.13
CA GLY A 117 -3.39 4.44 -5.31
C GLY A 117 -3.78 5.74 -4.60
N PRO A 118 -4.52 5.66 -3.47
CA PRO A 118 -5.03 6.82 -2.76
C PRO A 118 -3.91 7.57 -2.01
N MET A 119 -4.09 8.88 -1.82
CA MET A 119 -3.27 9.60 -0.86
C MET A 119 -3.42 9.00 0.52
N SER A 120 -2.34 9.03 1.30
CA SER A 120 -2.32 8.53 2.68
C SER A 120 -1.94 9.65 3.66
N PRO A 121 -1.86 9.39 4.98
CA PRO A 121 -1.38 10.39 5.92
C PRO A 121 -0.08 11.08 5.52
N GLU A 122 0.88 10.38 4.91
CA GLU A 122 2.21 10.94 4.59
C GLU A 122 2.69 10.70 3.16
N ARG A 123 1.80 10.26 2.24
CA ARG A 123 2.15 9.96 0.84
C ARG A 123 1.20 10.63 -0.13
N SER A 124 1.72 11.04 -1.27
CA SER A 124 0.96 11.76 -2.29
C SER A 124 -0.18 10.94 -2.90
N GLY A 125 -0.04 9.62 -2.97
CA GLY A 125 -0.86 8.78 -3.83
C GLY A 125 -0.61 9.07 -5.31
N SER A 126 -1.50 8.59 -6.16
CA SER A 126 -1.44 8.83 -7.61
C SER A 126 -1.62 10.31 -7.93
N VAL A 127 -0.67 10.88 -8.66
CA VAL A 127 -0.73 12.26 -9.15
C VAL A 127 -0.79 12.31 -10.67
N PRO A 128 -1.43 13.31 -11.28
CA PRO A 128 -1.43 13.47 -12.72
C PRO A 128 -0.01 13.63 -13.27
N ILE A 129 0.37 12.77 -14.23
CA ILE A 129 1.72 12.70 -14.76
C ILE A 129 2.16 13.99 -15.46
N GLY A 130 1.24 14.69 -16.16
CA GLY A 130 1.53 15.90 -16.90
C GLY A 130 2.06 17.04 -16.01
N PRO A 131 1.37 17.43 -14.93
CA PRO A 131 1.90 18.36 -13.93
C PRO A 131 3.16 17.86 -13.26
N LEU A 132 3.28 16.56 -12.97
CA LEU A 132 4.46 15.98 -12.29
C LEU A 132 5.74 16.18 -13.08
N TYR A 133 5.79 15.82 -14.37
CA TYR A 133 7.02 16.02 -15.14
C TYR A 133 7.37 17.50 -15.31
N LYS A 134 6.38 18.40 -15.43
CA LYS A 134 6.63 19.85 -15.47
C LYS A 134 7.27 20.33 -14.16
N MET A 135 6.79 19.84 -13.03
CA MET A 135 7.38 20.16 -11.73
C MET A 135 8.80 19.61 -11.59
N VAL A 136 9.05 18.36 -12.01
CA VAL A 136 10.36 17.71 -11.95
C VAL A 136 11.39 18.46 -12.82
N PHE A 137 11.02 18.87 -14.02
CA PHE A 137 11.93 19.56 -14.96
C PHE A 137 11.89 21.09 -14.82
N SER A 138 11.21 21.66 -13.84
CA SER A 138 11.16 23.11 -13.61
C SER A 138 12.48 23.71 -13.12
N GLY A 139 13.36 22.88 -12.59
CA GLY A 139 14.56 23.33 -11.88
C GLY A 139 14.30 23.88 -10.46
N GLN A 140 13.04 23.89 -10.00
CA GLN A 140 12.68 24.40 -8.67
C GLN A 140 12.89 23.37 -7.56
N TYR A 141 12.98 22.08 -7.91
CA TYR A 141 13.08 20.97 -6.96
C TYR A 141 14.18 20.01 -7.35
N THR A 142 14.93 19.54 -6.38
CA THR A 142 15.85 18.42 -6.51
C THR A 142 15.07 17.10 -6.53
N LEU A 143 15.68 16.03 -7.04
CA LEU A 143 15.11 14.67 -6.97
C LEU A 143 14.78 14.25 -5.53
N ALA A 144 15.63 14.61 -4.57
CA ALA A 144 15.42 14.30 -3.15
C ALA A 144 14.18 15.01 -2.59
N GLU A 145 13.90 16.25 -3.00
CA GLU A 145 12.69 16.97 -2.60
C GLU A 145 11.44 16.39 -3.23
N ILE A 146 11.49 16.01 -4.51
CA ILE A 146 10.38 15.33 -5.18
C ILE A 146 10.08 14.00 -4.49
N LYS A 147 11.11 13.21 -4.18
CA LYS A 147 10.92 11.95 -3.43
C LYS A 147 10.27 12.18 -2.07
N ARG A 148 10.69 13.22 -1.32
CA ARG A 148 10.03 13.55 -0.03
C ARG A 148 8.58 14.00 -0.20
N LYS A 149 8.24 14.75 -1.24
CA LYS A 149 6.85 15.14 -1.56
C LYS A 149 5.99 13.93 -1.91
N ASN A 150 6.57 12.91 -2.54
CA ASN A 150 5.89 11.65 -2.79
C ASN A 150 5.75 10.81 -1.50
N TYR A 151 6.81 10.74 -0.68
CA TYR A 151 6.91 9.85 0.47
C TYR A 151 7.43 10.60 1.70
N GLY A 152 6.62 10.68 2.75
CA GLY A 152 6.94 11.30 4.05
C GLY A 152 6.46 12.75 4.21
N GLN A 153 6.33 13.51 3.14
CA GLN A 153 5.83 14.90 3.16
C GLN A 153 4.65 15.11 2.21
N GLY A 154 4.04 14.02 1.73
CA GLY A 154 2.80 14.04 0.94
C GLY A 154 1.57 13.88 1.81
N GLY A 155 0.42 13.70 1.17
CA GLY A 155 -0.82 13.36 1.85
C GLY A 155 -1.28 14.39 2.87
N LEU A 156 -1.80 13.92 4.01
CA LEU A 156 -2.30 14.80 5.08
C LEU A 156 -1.19 15.71 5.63
N VAL A 157 0.05 15.22 5.72
CA VAL A 157 1.20 16.05 6.14
C VAL A 157 1.38 17.27 5.24
N ALA A 158 1.22 17.10 3.92
CA ALA A 158 1.41 18.21 2.98
C ALA A 158 0.36 19.32 3.15
N TYR A 159 -0.87 18.96 3.50
CA TYR A 159 -1.99 19.89 3.63
C TYR A 159 -2.21 20.39 5.06
N LEU A 160 -2.04 19.51 6.04
CA LEU A 160 -2.43 19.78 7.44
C LEU A 160 -1.24 19.89 8.40
N GLY A 161 -0.02 19.60 7.92
CA GLY A 161 1.20 19.63 8.73
C GLY A 161 1.38 18.45 9.68
N THR A 162 0.46 17.48 9.69
CA THR A 162 0.47 16.35 10.62
C THR A 162 -0.06 15.07 9.96
N ASN A 163 0.44 13.92 10.37
CA ASN A 163 -0.09 12.59 10.05
C ASN A 163 -0.84 11.95 11.23
N ASP A 164 -0.97 12.66 12.35
CA ASP A 164 -1.65 12.17 13.54
C ASP A 164 -3.18 12.26 13.36
N GLY A 165 -3.80 11.09 13.12
CA GLY A 165 -5.25 11.00 12.94
C GLY A 165 -6.05 11.46 14.16
N ALA A 166 -5.53 11.34 15.39
CA ALA A 166 -6.19 11.82 16.60
C ALA A 166 -6.19 13.34 16.66
N GLU A 167 -5.07 13.98 16.29
CA GLU A 167 -4.98 15.44 16.18
C GLU A 167 -5.93 15.97 15.10
N ILE A 168 -5.93 15.34 13.91
CA ILE A 168 -6.81 15.74 12.80
C ILE A 168 -8.27 15.61 13.22
N LYS A 169 -8.66 14.51 13.86
CA LYS A 169 -10.02 14.34 14.38
C LYS A 169 -10.38 15.44 15.37
N LYS A 170 -9.51 15.80 16.31
CA LYS A 170 -9.74 16.89 17.27
C LYS A 170 -9.94 18.24 16.57
N ARG A 171 -9.17 18.54 15.51
CA ARG A 171 -9.34 19.74 14.68
C ARG A 171 -10.71 19.76 14.01
N ILE A 172 -11.13 18.64 13.41
CA ILE A 172 -12.45 18.47 12.78
C ILE A 172 -13.56 18.70 13.81
N ASP A 173 -13.49 18.05 14.97
CA ASP A 173 -14.47 18.18 16.06
C ASP A 173 -14.56 19.63 16.59
N SER A 174 -13.47 20.38 16.47
CA SER A 174 -13.40 21.81 16.85
C SER A 174 -13.88 22.75 15.72
N GLY A 175 -14.33 22.22 14.58
CA GLY A 175 -14.91 23.00 13.48
C GLY A 175 -13.90 23.42 12.39
N ASP A 176 -12.69 22.87 12.36
CA ASP A 176 -11.71 23.11 11.30
C ASP A 176 -12.20 22.52 9.97
N GLN A 177 -12.69 23.40 9.09
CA GLN A 177 -13.27 23.02 7.81
C GLN A 177 -12.20 22.53 6.81
N GLU A 178 -10.99 23.04 6.89
CA GLU A 178 -9.89 22.60 6.03
C GLU A 178 -9.47 21.17 6.40
N ALA A 179 -9.27 20.89 7.68
CA ALA A 179 -8.94 19.55 8.16
C ALA A 179 -10.03 18.54 7.79
N LYS A 180 -11.31 18.92 7.94
CA LYS A 180 -12.44 18.10 7.54
C LYS A 180 -12.41 17.80 6.05
N PHE A 181 -12.28 18.81 5.21
CA PHE A 181 -12.28 18.66 3.76
C PHE A 181 -11.13 17.78 3.27
N ILE A 182 -9.90 18.02 3.74
CA ILE A 182 -8.73 17.24 3.32
C ILE A 182 -8.85 15.78 3.78
N TYR A 183 -9.38 15.53 4.98
CA TYR A 183 -9.66 14.17 5.44
C TYR A 183 -10.72 13.48 4.57
N GLU A 184 -11.78 14.16 4.19
CA GLU A 184 -12.80 13.67 3.26
C GLU A 184 -12.22 13.36 1.87
N VAL A 185 -11.27 14.16 1.37
CA VAL A 185 -10.55 13.89 0.11
C VAL A 185 -9.81 12.56 0.19
N MET A 186 -9.10 12.30 1.29
CA MET A 186 -8.42 11.01 1.48
C MET A 186 -9.43 9.85 1.49
N CYS A 187 -10.51 9.96 2.26
CA CYS A 187 -11.57 8.95 2.32
C CYS A 187 -12.20 8.69 0.94
N TYR A 188 -12.44 9.76 0.17
CA TYR A 188 -12.97 9.65 -1.19
C TYR A 188 -12.04 8.86 -2.11
N GLN A 189 -10.72 9.10 -2.03
CA GLN A 189 -9.74 8.37 -2.84
C GLN A 189 -9.66 6.89 -2.44
N ILE A 190 -9.72 6.59 -1.14
CA ILE A 190 -9.78 5.21 -0.63
C ILE A 190 -11.02 4.49 -1.16
N ALA A 191 -12.18 5.15 -1.11
CA ALA A 191 -13.44 4.58 -1.62
C ALA A 191 -13.38 4.30 -3.13
N LYS A 192 -12.73 5.18 -3.90
CA LYS A 192 -12.48 4.94 -5.34
C LYS A 192 -11.62 3.72 -5.57
N GLU A 193 -10.56 3.53 -4.78
CA GLU A 193 -9.66 2.39 -4.92
C GLU A 193 -10.36 1.08 -4.56
N ILE A 194 -11.20 1.08 -3.52
CA ILE A 194 -12.09 -0.05 -3.18
C ILE A 194 -13.02 -0.37 -4.36
N GLY A 195 -13.62 0.65 -4.99
CA GLY A 195 -14.45 0.49 -6.17
C GLY A 195 -13.69 -0.09 -7.37
N SER A 196 -12.45 0.34 -7.58
CA SER A 196 -11.54 -0.21 -8.60
C SER A 196 -11.28 -1.70 -8.36
N CYS A 197 -10.94 -2.09 -7.13
CA CYS A 197 -10.75 -3.50 -6.75
C CYS A 197 -12.04 -4.33 -6.94
N SER A 198 -13.21 -3.75 -6.71
CA SER A 198 -14.49 -4.42 -7.01
C SER A 198 -14.64 -4.72 -8.50
N THR A 199 -14.20 -3.81 -9.37
CA THR A 199 -14.18 -4.04 -10.82
C THR A 199 -13.22 -5.16 -11.21
N VAL A 200 -12.02 -5.20 -10.61
CA VAL A 200 -11.05 -6.29 -10.80
C VAL A 200 -11.69 -7.64 -10.46
N LEU A 201 -12.44 -7.73 -9.38
CA LEU A 201 -13.18 -8.93 -8.95
C LEU A 201 -14.49 -9.14 -9.71
N LYS A 202 -14.77 -8.33 -10.75
CA LYS A 202 -16.00 -8.42 -11.59
C LYS A 202 -17.29 -8.29 -10.77
N GLY A 203 -17.26 -7.49 -9.71
CA GLY A 203 -18.36 -7.29 -8.77
C GLY A 203 -18.65 -8.49 -7.85
N LYS A 204 -17.87 -9.56 -7.93
CA LYS A 204 -18.04 -10.75 -7.09
C LYS A 204 -17.19 -10.59 -5.81
N VAL A 205 -17.71 -9.83 -4.86
CA VAL A 205 -17.03 -9.51 -3.60
C VAL A 205 -17.81 -10.13 -2.45
N ASP A 206 -17.17 -11.01 -1.68
CA ASP A 206 -17.76 -11.63 -0.49
C ASP A 206 -17.72 -10.68 0.71
N ALA A 207 -16.64 -9.89 0.87
CA ALA A 207 -16.53 -8.87 1.91
C ALA A 207 -15.51 -7.77 1.55
N ILE A 208 -15.73 -6.58 2.13
CA ILE A 208 -14.77 -5.48 2.18
C ILE A 208 -14.31 -5.35 3.62
N ILE A 209 -13.00 -5.25 3.83
CA ILE A 209 -12.37 -5.22 5.16
C ILE A 209 -11.49 -3.97 5.24
N ILE A 210 -11.66 -3.20 6.32
CA ILE A 210 -10.97 -1.94 6.58
C ILE A 210 -10.28 -2.00 7.93
#